data_7d63839242516b36d3e5269bac4bee32
#
_entry.id   7d63839242516b36d3e5269bac4bee32
#
_cell.length_a   1.000
_cell.length_b   1.000
_cell.length_c   1.000
_cell.angle_alpha   90.00
_cell.angle_beta   90.00
_cell.angle_gamma   90.00
#
_symmetry.space_group_name_H-M   'P 1'
#
loop_
_entity.id
_entity.type
_entity.pdbx_description
1 polymer ?
#
loop_
_entity_poly.entity_id
_entity_poly.type
_entity_poly.pdbx_seq_one_letter_code
_entity_poly.pdbx_strand_id
1 'polypeptide(L)'
;MTKDSIDALDILFNPRNVVIYKASEKLDYFLMGLKEQKFNPDKLYLINSSKDTLFGFKCFKSLSDIPEDTIDLLILAVGRDKITESLKNLTNQKKINTVHIFTAGMGESDDLGKGIEREIMQLLHDNAIRAIGPNCMGVYSPNGNLAYEPFLPIESGNIAFVFQSGDLHSQTIRISAKRYNLRYSKGASIGNCVDLQISDFLEYYNQDKNTDIIGVYFEGFSKLHPNEGRNLFKTLKSMTKPVLFMNGGKTERAQTAVLTHTGSIGSNKNIWNAIVKQTPIVEVPTSMDDMIDYLYLFNNYFNRFKRKYLGANEIIFPEGKNVLLTLWSGGFGIIDTNILTELGLNVPYFKGESLEKLRKIYPLKIGSLNNPLDMPWISSTQKYFEVVTTAISQDIDLAIIETDIWESEIDSDYFQNYYNNILKIKDYTESLDKTFMLVLPQYPSKHREKYMDKLFKDNFIIYPSVRRAAKSFLALYEYGKKIRVKN
;
A
#
# COMPACT_ATOMS: atom_id res chain seq x y z
N MET A 1 -5.66 -1.88 -22.81
CA MET A 1 -6.03 -0.45 -22.65
C MET A 1 -5.78 0.31 -23.96
N THR A 2 -6.64 1.26 -24.31
CA THR A 2 -6.37 2.16 -25.44
C THR A 2 -5.35 3.23 -25.01
N LYS A 3 -4.63 3.84 -25.96
CA LYS A 3 -3.71 4.96 -25.69
C LYS A 3 -4.46 6.10 -24.98
N ASP A 4 -5.69 6.36 -25.41
CA ASP A 4 -6.55 7.41 -24.83
C ASP A 4 -6.85 7.20 -23.34
N SER A 5 -6.96 5.95 -22.87
CA SER A 5 -7.17 5.65 -21.46
C SER A 5 -5.90 5.90 -20.62
N ILE A 6 -4.72 5.61 -21.14
CA ILE A 6 -3.44 5.91 -20.46
C ILE A 6 -3.25 7.41 -20.35
N ASP A 7 -3.47 8.15 -21.45
CA ASP A 7 -3.34 9.60 -21.48
C ASP A 7 -4.33 10.27 -20.52
N ALA A 8 -5.56 9.76 -20.41
CA ALA A 8 -6.56 10.28 -19.48
C ALA A 8 -6.16 10.04 -18.00
N LEU A 9 -5.59 8.86 -17.68
CA LEU A 9 -5.10 8.59 -16.32
C LEU A 9 -3.89 9.46 -15.97
N ASP A 10 -3.02 9.74 -16.93
CA ASP A 10 -1.91 10.66 -16.70
C ASP A 10 -2.42 12.09 -16.41
N ILE A 11 -3.40 12.57 -17.17
CA ILE A 11 -4.09 13.85 -16.91
C ILE A 11 -4.78 13.84 -15.54
N LEU A 12 -5.47 12.74 -15.19
CA LEU A 12 -6.17 12.62 -13.90
C LEU A 12 -5.21 12.76 -12.70
N PHE A 13 -4.00 12.20 -12.79
CA PHE A 13 -3.00 12.26 -11.73
C PHE A 13 -2.11 13.50 -11.77
N ASN A 14 -1.98 14.16 -12.93
CA ASN A 14 -1.12 15.32 -13.15
C ASN A 14 -1.86 16.45 -13.92
N PRO A 15 -3.04 16.90 -13.45
CA PRO A 15 -3.82 17.92 -14.16
C PRO A 15 -3.11 19.27 -14.13
N ARG A 16 -3.12 19.97 -15.26
CA ARG A 16 -2.61 21.34 -15.36
C ARG A 16 -3.57 22.36 -14.71
N ASN A 17 -4.85 22.03 -14.70
CA ASN A 17 -5.89 22.82 -14.05
C ASN A 17 -6.95 21.93 -13.40
N VAL A 18 -7.53 22.42 -12.32
CA VAL A 18 -8.59 21.76 -11.56
C VAL A 18 -9.78 22.71 -11.40
N VAL A 19 -10.96 22.22 -11.67
CA VAL A 19 -12.22 22.94 -11.44
C VAL A 19 -13.04 22.22 -10.38
N ILE A 20 -13.49 22.93 -9.34
CA ILE A 20 -14.47 22.41 -8.37
C ILE A 20 -15.82 23.04 -8.66
N TYR A 21 -16.76 22.24 -9.18
CA TYR A 21 -18.08 22.72 -9.54
C TYR A 21 -19.03 22.74 -8.35
N LYS A 22 -19.73 23.87 -8.17
CA LYS A 22 -20.58 24.17 -7.01
C LYS A 22 -19.80 24.05 -5.69
N ALA A 23 -18.57 24.56 -5.69
CA ALA A 23 -17.75 24.64 -4.51
C ALA A 23 -18.52 25.31 -3.35
N SER A 24 -18.44 24.74 -2.17
CA SER A 24 -19.12 25.21 -0.97
C SER A 24 -18.25 25.02 0.26
N GLU A 25 -18.66 25.58 1.39
CA GLU A 25 -17.94 25.42 2.67
C GLU A 25 -17.86 23.97 3.13
N LYS A 26 -18.73 23.08 2.62
CA LYS A 26 -18.71 21.65 2.93
C LYS A 26 -17.58 20.89 2.21
N LEU A 27 -16.87 21.53 1.29
CA LEU A 27 -15.76 20.97 0.53
C LEU A 27 -14.41 21.56 0.94
N ASP A 28 -14.31 22.13 2.14
CA ASP A 28 -13.10 22.75 2.68
C ASP A 28 -11.91 21.79 2.70
N TYR A 29 -12.14 20.51 3.04
CA TYR A 29 -11.08 19.51 3.10
C TYR A 29 -10.45 19.22 1.74
N PHE A 30 -11.17 19.29 0.60
CA PHE A 30 -10.57 19.23 -0.73
C PHE A 30 -9.59 20.38 -0.95
N LEU A 31 -10.03 21.59 -0.59
CA LEU A 31 -9.20 22.79 -0.73
C LEU A 31 -7.98 22.75 0.20
N MET A 32 -8.15 22.24 1.41
CA MET A 32 -7.05 22.05 2.35
C MET A 32 -6.05 21.01 1.81
N GLY A 33 -6.52 19.88 1.25
CA GLY A 33 -5.67 18.88 0.63
C GLY A 33 -4.85 19.44 -0.53
N LEU A 34 -5.49 20.16 -1.46
CA LEU A 34 -4.80 20.81 -2.58
C LEU A 34 -3.79 21.85 -2.10
N LYS A 35 -4.14 22.65 -1.08
CA LYS A 35 -3.25 23.64 -0.49
C LYS A 35 -2.02 23.02 0.17
N GLU A 36 -2.20 21.95 0.95
CA GLU A 36 -1.09 21.21 1.58
C GLU A 36 -0.15 20.60 0.55
N GLN A 37 -0.70 20.06 -0.54
CA GLN A 37 0.08 19.52 -1.66
C GLN A 37 0.68 20.61 -2.55
N LYS A 38 0.45 21.90 -2.24
CA LYS A 38 0.96 23.06 -2.99
C LYS A 38 0.50 23.09 -4.46
N PHE A 39 -0.74 22.66 -4.72
CA PHE A 39 -1.32 22.82 -6.06
C PHE A 39 -1.32 24.30 -6.45
N ASN A 40 -1.03 24.59 -7.72
CA ASN A 40 -0.93 25.98 -8.21
C ASN A 40 -2.29 26.69 -8.06
N PRO A 41 -2.42 27.71 -7.19
CA PRO A 41 -3.67 28.40 -6.95
C PRO A 41 -4.22 29.12 -8.19
N ASP A 42 -3.37 29.53 -9.14
CA ASP A 42 -3.76 30.19 -10.38
C ASP A 42 -4.40 29.21 -11.40
N LYS A 43 -4.31 27.91 -11.13
CA LYS A 43 -4.89 26.83 -11.92
C LYS A 43 -6.01 26.07 -11.19
N LEU A 44 -6.44 26.58 -10.04
CA LEU A 44 -7.56 26.09 -9.26
C LEU A 44 -8.75 27.03 -9.39
N TYR A 45 -9.83 26.55 -9.99
CA TYR A 45 -11.02 27.35 -10.29
C TYR A 45 -12.23 26.83 -9.52
N LEU A 46 -12.84 27.73 -8.72
CA LEU A 46 -14.04 27.41 -7.97
C LEU A 46 -15.27 27.98 -8.70
N ILE A 47 -16.26 27.15 -8.97
CA ILE A 47 -17.53 27.62 -9.52
C ILE A 47 -18.56 27.75 -8.39
N ASN A 48 -19.00 29.00 -8.14
CA ASN A 48 -20.07 29.32 -7.18
C ASN A 48 -20.87 30.53 -7.66
N SER A 49 -22.16 30.34 -7.92
CA SER A 49 -23.03 31.39 -8.46
C SER A 49 -23.34 32.51 -7.47
N SER A 50 -23.23 32.26 -6.16
CA SER A 50 -23.65 33.20 -5.10
C SER A 50 -22.50 33.89 -4.38
N LYS A 51 -21.29 33.32 -4.35
CA LYS A 51 -20.12 33.85 -3.66
C LYS A 51 -19.06 34.35 -4.66
N ASP A 52 -18.34 35.41 -4.32
CA ASP A 52 -17.22 35.92 -5.11
C ASP A 52 -15.89 35.35 -4.66
N THR A 53 -15.81 34.88 -3.41
CA THR A 53 -14.65 34.23 -2.84
C THR A 53 -15.07 33.10 -1.91
N LEU A 54 -14.25 32.04 -1.82
CA LEU A 54 -14.42 30.91 -0.91
C LEU A 54 -13.03 30.47 -0.42
N PHE A 55 -12.79 30.45 0.89
CA PHE A 55 -11.49 30.12 1.51
C PHE A 55 -10.30 30.92 0.94
N GLY A 56 -10.55 32.14 0.50
CA GLY A 56 -9.53 33.03 -0.09
C GLY A 56 -9.30 32.84 -1.59
N PHE A 57 -9.96 31.85 -2.21
CA PHE A 57 -9.92 31.63 -3.67
C PHE A 57 -11.06 32.40 -4.35
N LYS A 58 -10.78 32.95 -5.54
CA LYS A 58 -11.78 33.58 -6.39
C LYS A 58 -12.80 32.55 -6.88
N CYS A 59 -14.07 32.88 -6.83
CA CYS A 59 -15.15 32.10 -7.44
C CYS A 59 -15.56 32.70 -8.79
N PHE A 60 -15.79 31.82 -9.75
CA PHE A 60 -16.37 32.12 -11.05
C PHE A 60 -17.86 31.79 -11.04
N LYS A 61 -18.67 32.50 -11.81
CA LYS A 61 -20.13 32.30 -11.84
C LYS A 61 -20.53 31.10 -12.71
N SER A 62 -19.74 30.86 -13.77
CA SER A 62 -19.94 29.74 -14.69
C SER A 62 -18.61 29.14 -15.15
N LEU A 63 -18.65 27.95 -15.76
CA LEU A 63 -17.47 27.35 -16.36
C LEU A 63 -16.95 28.17 -17.55
N SER A 64 -17.84 28.86 -18.26
CA SER A 64 -17.47 29.73 -19.40
C SER A 64 -16.59 30.91 -19.00
N ASP A 65 -16.64 31.34 -17.72
CA ASP A 65 -15.90 32.53 -17.24
C ASP A 65 -14.42 32.17 -16.91
N ILE A 66 -14.07 30.91 -16.90
CA ILE A 66 -12.70 30.44 -16.64
C ILE A 66 -11.82 30.68 -17.87
N PRO A 67 -10.55 31.09 -17.71
CA PRO A 67 -9.68 31.40 -18.86
C PRO A 67 -9.25 30.16 -19.67
N GLU A 68 -9.32 28.97 -19.09
CA GLU A 68 -8.88 27.72 -19.75
C GLU A 68 -9.91 27.23 -20.77
N ASP A 69 -9.47 26.85 -21.96
CA ASP A 69 -10.34 26.25 -23.00
C ASP A 69 -10.65 24.78 -22.75
N THR A 70 -9.75 24.10 -22.06
CA THR A 70 -9.90 22.69 -21.70
C THR A 70 -9.67 22.49 -20.21
N ILE A 71 -10.58 21.76 -19.58
CA ILE A 71 -10.49 21.39 -18.18
C ILE A 71 -9.88 19.99 -18.05
N ASP A 72 -8.74 19.90 -17.40
CA ASP A 72 -8.05 18.63 -17.19
C ASP A 72 -8.77 17.78 -16.12
N LEU A 73 -9.10 18.36 -14.96
CA LEU A 73 -9.85 17.67 -13.91
C LEU A 73 -11.02 18.52 -13.42
N LEU A 74 -12.23 18.02 -13.62
CA LEU A 74 -13.46 18.56 -13.03
C LEU A 74 -13.87 17.73 -11.80
N ILE A 75 -13.93 18.35 -10.62
CA ILE A 75 -14.51 17.76 -9.41
C ILE A 75 -15.99 18.15 -9.34
N LEU A 76 -16.84 17.13 -9.43
CA LEU A 76 -18.29 17.28 -9.47
C LEU A 76 -18.91 16.82 -8.15
N ALA A 77 -19.31 17.78 -7.31
CA ALA A 77 -19.88 17.54 -5.98
C ALA A 77 -21.28 18.17 -5.86
N VAL A 78 -22.22 17.65 -6.60
CA VAL A 78 -23.64 18.10 -6.63
C VAL A 78 -24.56 17.00 -6.12
N GLY A 79 -25.80 17.34 -5.73
CA GLY A 79 -26.79 16.33 -5.39
C GLY A 79 -27.07 15.36 -6.55
N ARG A 80 -27.38 14.09 -6.24
CA ARG A 80 -27.57 13.03 -7.25
C ARG A 80 -28.63 13.37 -8.29
N ASP A 81 -29.69 14.07 -7.87
CA ASP A 81 -30.80 14.55 -8.72
C ASP A 81 -30.39 15.59 -9.77
N LYS A 82 -29.24 16.21 -9.62
CA LYS A 82 -28.72 17.28 -10.50
C LYS A 82 -27.47 16.88 -11.29
N ILE A 83 -26.94 15.69 -11.08
CA ILE A 83 -25.61 15.34 -11.60
C ILE A 83 -25.61 15.23 -13.13
N THR A 84 -26.61 14.53 -13.69
CA THR A 84 -26.71 14.33 -15.15
C THR A 84 -26.94 15.66 -15.88
N GLU A 85 -27.84 16.50 -15.37
CA GLU A 85 -28.09 17.84 -15.91
C GLU A 85 -26.83 18.72 -15.81
N SER A 86 -26.17 18.72 -14.65
CA SER A 86 -24.94 19.50 -14.43
C SER A 86 -23.85 19.07 -15.40
N LEU A 87 -23.59 17.77 -15.55
CA LEU A 87 -22.56 17.26 -16.43
C LEU A 87 -22.85 17.65 -17.89
N LYS A 88 -24.09 17.47 -18.36
CA LYS A 88 -24.52 17.87 -19.69
C LYS A 88 -24.33 19.36 -19.95
N ASN A 89 -24.70 20.20 -18.99
CA ASN A 89 -24.54 21.66 -19.12
C ASN A 89 -23.04 22.06 -19.16
N LEU A 90 -22.18 21.39 -18.40
CA LEU A 90 -20.75 21.70 -18.34
C LEU A 90 -20.01 21.28 -19.62
N THR A 91 -20.36 20.12 -20.17
CA THR A 91 -19.77 19.63 -21.44
C THR A 91 -20.12 20.50 -22.65
N ASN A 92 -21.26 21.19 -22.59
CA ASN A 92 -21.64 22.19 -23.61
C ASN A 92 -20.87 23.51 -23.50
N GLN A 93 -20.21 23.81 -22.36
CA GLN A 93 -19.49 25.05 -22.14
C GLN A 93 -18.00 24.96 -22.47
N LYS A 94 -17.37 23.85 -22.09
CA LYS A 94 -15.93 23.64 -22.27
C LYS A 94 -15.63 22.17 -22.54
N LYS A 95 -14.49 21.91 -23.18
CA LYS A 95 -13.92 20.57 -23.25
C LYS A 95 -13.44 20.12 -21.86
N ILE A 96 -13.81 18.90 -21.46
CA ILE A 96 -13.42 18.29 -20.18
C ILE A 96 -12.69 16.99 -20.48
N ASN A 97 -11.50 16.79 -19.94
CA ASN A 97 -10.70 15.59 -20.14
C ASN A 97 -11.09 14.50 -19.11
N THR A 98 -11.12 14.87 -17.83
CA THR A 98 -11.41 13.93 -16.75
C THR A 98 -12.39 14.51 -15.72
N VAL A 99 -13.21 13.62 -15.13
CA VAL A 99 -14.16 14.00 -14.08
C VAL A 99 -13.98 13.12 -12.85
N HIS A 100 -13.93 13.76 -11.70
CA HIS A 100 -14.10 13.10 -10.40
C HIS A 100 -15.54 13.34 -9.92
N ILE A 101 -16.32 12.26 -9.85
CA ILE A 101 -17.71 12.30 -9.38
C ILE A 101 -17.72 11.91 -7.90
N PHE A 102 -17.76 12.94 -7.02
CA PHE A 102 -17.72 12.72 -5.57
C PHE A 102 -19.06 12.20 -5.02
N THR A 103 -20.16 12.55 -5.67
CA THR A 103 -21.53 12.32 -5.21
C THR A 103 -21.83 10.84 -4.95
N ALA A 104 -22.35 10.54 -3.76
CA ALA A 104 -22.92 9.24 -3.37
C ALA A 104 -24.43 9.19 -3.57
N GLY A 105 -25.04 8.03 -3.26
CA GLY A 105 -26.48 7.80 -3.39
C GLY A 105 -26.87 7.37 -4.81
N MET A 106 -25.99 6.68 -5.50
CA MET A 106 -26.17 6.17 -6.87
C MET A 106 -26.61 4.70 -6.88
N GLY A 107 -26.01 3.88 -7.71
CA GLY A 107 -26.37 2.46 -7.88
C GLY A 107 -26.28 1.61 -6.63
N GLU A 108 -25.52 2.06 -5.62
CA GLU A 108 -25.45 1.45 -4.30
C GLU A 108 -26.73 1.68 -3.48
N SER A 109 -27.50 2.72 -3.77
CA SER A 109 -28.67 3.11 -2.97
C SER A 109 -29.97 2.50 -3.49
N ASP A 110 -30.29 2.68 -4.78
CA ASP A 110 -31.59 2.29 -5.34
C ASP A 110 -31.56 2.16 -6.88
N ASP A 111 -32.70 1.75 -7.47
CA ASP A 111 -32.80 1.58 -8.92
C ASP A 111 -32.81 2.91 -9.69
N LEU A 112 -33.23 4.00 -9.07
CA LEU A 112 -33.11 5.34 -9.65
C LEU A 112 -31.63 5.70 -9.82
N GLY A 113 -30.81 5.47 -8.77
CA GLY A 113 -29.38 5.67 -8.81
C GLY A 113 -28.69 4.86 -9.89
N LYS A 114 -29.12 3.60 -10.13
CA LYS A 114 -28.65 2.77 -11.25
C LYS A 114 -29.01 3.35 -12.62
N GLY A 115 -30.17 4.02 -12.70
CA GLY A 115 -30.57 4.77 -13.89
C GLY A 115 -29.64 5.93 -14.16
N ILE A 116 -29.35 6.73 -13.15
CA ILE A 116 -28.45 7.88 -13.21
C ILE A 116 -27.04 7.44 -13.62
N GLU A 117 -26.52 6.35 -13.06
CA GLU A 117 -25.18 5.83 -13.45
C GLU A 117 -25.12 5.47 -14.95
N ARG A 118 -26.17 4.86 -15.51
CA ARG A 118 -26.24 4.58 -16.96
C ARG A 118 -26.22 5.85 -17.79
N GLU A 119 -26.98 6.87 -17.39
CA GLU A 119 -26.99 8.16 -18.06
C GLU A 119 -25.63 8.86 -18.00
N ILE A 120 -24.99 8.84 -16.83
CA ILE A 120 -23.62 9.36 -16.65
C ILE A 120 -22.66 8.65 -17.59
N MET A 121 -22.68 7.32 -17.61
CA MET A 121 -21.80 6.52 -18.48
C MET A 121 -21.98 6.89 -19.95
N GLN A 122 -23.22 7.07 -20.42
CA GLN A 122 -23.51 7.47 -21.78
C GLN A 122 -22.98 8.88 -22.08
N LEU A 123 -23.18 9.85 -21.18
CA LEU A 123 -22.68 11.22 -21.33
C LEU A 123 -21.16 11.27 -21.38
N LEU A 124 -20.48 10.50 -20.54
CA LEU A 124 -19.01 10.40 -20.53
C LEU A 124 -18.50 9.86 -21.87
N HIS A 125 -19.12 8.78 -22.35
CA HIS A 125 -18.78 8.17 -23.63
C HIS A 125 -18.99 9.14 -24.81
N ASP A 126 -20.16 9.79 -24.89
CA ASP A 126 -20.51 10.69 -26.00
C ASP A 126 -19.60 11.93 -26.08
N ASN A 127 -18.99 12.33 -24.96
CA ASN A 127 -18.08 13.47 -24.87
C ASN A 127 -16.58 13.08 -24.79
N ALA A 128 -16.24 11.79 -24.90
CA ALA A 128 -14.90 11.26 -24.75
C ALA A 128 -14.21 11.67 -23.44
N ILE A 129 -14.98 11.68 -22.34
CA ILE A 129 -14.53 12.01 -20.99
C ILE A 129 -14.27 10.72 -20.21
N ARG A 130 -13.20 10.67 -19.43
CA ARG A 130 -12.95 9.58 -18.49
C ARG A 130 -13.26 10.03 -17.07
N ALA A 131 -13.77 9.12 -16.25
CA ALA A 131 -14.22 9.48 -14.91
C ALA A 131 -13.88 8.44 -13.84
N ILE A 132 -13.69 8.94 -12.60
CA ILE A 132 -13.67 8.14 -11.38
C ILE A 132 -14.94 8.38 -10.57
N GLY A 133 -15.37 7.38 -9.84
CA GLY A 133 -16.59 7.41 -9.04
C GLY A 133 -17.80 6.85 -9.79
N PRO A 134 -19.01 7.24 -9.42
CA PRO A 134 -19.39 8.07 -8.27
C PRO A 134 -19.06 7.44 -6.91
N ASN A 135 -19.43 8.13 -5.83
CA ASN A 135 -19.23 7.64 -4.46
C ASN A 135 -17.75 7.34 -4.13
N CYS A 136 -16.85 8.29 -4.40
CA CYS A 136 -15.41 8.13 -4.18
C CYS A 136 -14.76 9.41 -3.66
N MET A 137 -13.61 9.27 -2.98
CA MET A 137 -12.85 10.41 -2.46
C MET A 137 -12.02 11.12 -3.53
N GLY A 138 -11.58 10.42 -4.57
CA GLY A 138 -10.79 11.00 -5.64
C GLY A 138 -9.35 10.51 -5.71
N VAL A 139 -8.49 11.31 -6.33
CA VAL A 139 -7.09 10.97 -6.54
C VAL A 139 -6.15 11.68 -5.57
N TYR A 140 -5.07 10.99 -5.27
CA TYR A 140 -3.92 11.50 -4.54
C TYR A 140 -2.67 11.31 -5.40
N SER A 141 -1.92 12.39 -5.62
CA SER A 141 -0.70 12.38 -6.44
C SER A 141 0.26 13.46 -5.94
N PRO A 142 1.25 13.13 -5.11
CA PRO A 142 2.23 14.12 -4.65
C PRO A 142 2.96 14.82 -5.79
N ASN A 143 3.34 14.10 -6.85
CA ASN A 143 3.99 14.68 -8.03
C ASN A 143 3.05 15.60 -8.84
N GLY A 144 1.75 15.33 -8.81
CA GLY A 144 0.71 16.19 -9.41
C GLY A 144 0.20 17.29 -8.46
N ASN A 145 0.77 17.38 -7.26
CA ASN A 145 0.31 18.28 -6.19
C ASN A 145 -1.17 18.11 -5.83
N LEU A 146 -1.67 16.88 -5.90
CA LEU A 146 -3.08 16.54 -5.67
C LEU A 146 -3.28 15.77 -4.38
N ALA A 147 -4.27 16.21 -3.58
CA ALA A 147 -4.91 15.39 -2.57
C ALA A 147 -6.38 15.80 -2.42
N TYR A 148 -7.23 14.82 -2.16
CA TYR A 148 -8.65 15.04 -1.92
C TYR A 148 -8.96 15.41 -0.46
N GLU A 149 -7.95 15.35 0.42
CA GLU A 149 -8.06 15.69 1.84
C GLU A 149 -6.70 16.09 2.42
N PRO A 150 -6.68 16.80 3.57
CA PRO A 150 -5.44 17.16 4.27
C PRO A 150 -4.79 15.94 4.95
N PHE A 151 -3.54 16.13 5.42
CA PHE A 151 -2.75 15.17 6.19
C PHE A 151 -2.30 13.91 5.42
N LEU A 152 -2.33 13.95 4.11
CA LEU A 152 -1.65 12.95 3.28
C LEU A 152 -0.19 13.38 3.04
N PRO A 153 0.77 12.43 2.93
CA PRO A 153 2.17 12.77 2.67
C PRO A 153 2.35 13.67 1.45
N ILE A 154 3.23 14.65 1.55
CA ILE A 154 3.56 15.56 0.43
C ILE A 154 4.75 15.03 -0.39
N GLU A 155 5.57 14.17 0.20
CA GLU A 155 6.69 13.55 -0.50
C GLU A 155 6.20 12.35 -1.30
N SER A 156 6.69 12.27 -2.55
CA SER A 156 6.42 11.15 -3.42
C SER A 156 7.23 9.91 -3.01
N GLY A 157 6.68 8.74 -3.27
CA GLY A 157 7.31 7.44 -3.10
C GLY A 157 7.10 6.54 -4.32
N ASN A 158 7.14 5.24 -4.10
CA ASN A 158 7.09 4.23 -5.16
C ASN A 158 5.94 3.23 -5.04
N ILE A 159 4.96 3.51 -4.19
CA ILE A 159 3.77 2.68 -3.99
C ILE A 159 2.58 3.35 -4.67
N ALA A 160 1.82 2.63 -5.49
CA ALA A 160 0.55 3.09 -6.02
C ALA A 160 -0.63 2.35 -5.40
N PHE A 161 -1.77 3.04 -5.27
CA PHE A 161 -3.01 2.47 -4.75
C PHE A 161 -4.18 2.63 -5.71
N VAL A 162 -5.05 1.60 -5.79
CA VAL A 162 -6.39 1.72 -6.34
C VAL A 162 -7.38 0.97 -5.44
N PHE A 163 -8.26 1.72 -4.79
CA PHE A 163 -9.23 1.21 -3.82
C PHE A 163 -10.65 1.61 -4.20
N GLN A 164 -11.60 0.71 -4.05
CA GLN A 164 -13.02 1.07 -4.20
C GLN A 164 -13.52 1.87 -3.00
N SER A 165 -13.03 1.58 -1.79
CA SER A 165 -13.37 2.32 -0.57
C SER A 165 -12.54 3.58 -0.39
N GLY A 166 -13.19 4.73 -0.17
CA GLY A 166 -12.54 6.02 0.08
C GLY A 166 -11.84 6.08 1.43
N ASP A 167 -12.53 5.70 2.48
CA ASP A 167 -11.98 5.76 3.84
C ASP A 167 -10.83 4.77 4.05
N LEU A 168 -10.96 3.53 3.58
CA LEU A 168 -9.86 2.57 3.63
C LEU A 168 -8.62 3.06 2.87
N HIS A 169 -8.82 3.74 1.73
CA HIS A 169 -7.72 4.35 0.98
C HIS A 169 -6.98 5.38 1.81
N SER A 170 -7.70 6.35 2.39
CA SER A 170 -7.15 7.41 3.24
C SER A 170 -6.45 6.88 4.47
N GLN A 171 -7.12 5.99 5.20
CA GLN A 171 -6.59 5.42 6.44
C GLN A 171 -5.33 4.57 6.19
N THR A 172 -5.31 3.79 5.10
CA THR A 172 -4.13 3.00 4.75
C THR A 172 -2.92 3.89 4.51
N ILE A 173 -3.07 4.99 3.77
CA ILE A 173 -1.99 5.95 3.51
C ILE A 173 -1.52 6.61 4.81
N ARG A 174 -2.45 7.18 5.59
CA ARG A 174 -2.11 7.89 6.83
C ARG A 174 -1.41 7.00 7.85
N ILE A 175 -1.97 5.81 8.11
CA ILE A 175 -1.43 4.89 9.12
C ILE A 175 -0.06 4.37 8.69
N SER A 176 0.09 3.96 7.44
CA SER A 176 1.36 3.41 6.95
C SER A 176 2.46 4.48 6.86
N ALA A 177 2.11 5.69 6.44
CA ALA A 177 3.03 6.82 6.43
C ALA A 177 3.53 7.16 7.84
N LYS A 178 2.62 7.15 8.84
CA LYS A 178 2.96 7.44 10.24
C LYS A 178 3.69 6.28 10.91
N ARG A 179 3.28 5.03 10.64
CA ARG A 179 3.82 3.83 11.30
C ARG A 179 5.19 3.41 10.75
N TYR A 180 5.35 3.47 9.43
CA TYR A 180 6.50 2.91 8.71
C TYR A 180 7.16 3.89 7.74
N ASN A 181 6.81 5.16 7.80
CA ASN A 181 7.33 6.19 6.90
C ASN A 181 7.13 5.86 5.40
N LEU A 182 6.06 5.13 5.04
CA LEU A 182 5.79 4.82 3.64
C LEU A 182 5.39 6.07 2.85
N ARG A 183 5.80 6.10 1.59
CA ARG A 183 5.50 7.16 0.63
C ARG A 183 4.93 6.58 -0.63
N TYR A 184 4.11 7.36 -1.32
CA TYR A 184 3.29 6.90 -2.44
C TYR A 184 3.58 7.69 -3.70
N SER A 185 3.61 7.00 -4.83
CA SER A 185 3.66 7.67 -6.14
C SER A 185 2.32 8.30 -6.48
N LYS A 186 1.24 7.54 -6.26
CA LYS A 186 -0.13 7.97 -6.51
C LYS A 186 -1.15 7.03 -5.87
N GLY A 187 -2.39 7.50 -5.73
CA GLY A 187 -3.50 6.70 -5.25
C GLY A 187 -4.84 7.15 -5.83
N ALA A 188 -5.75 6.22 -6.01
CA ALA A 188 -7.11 6.49 -6.44
C ALA A 188 -8.13 5.77 -5.58
N SER A 189 -9.09 6.52 -5.04
CA SER A 189 -10.36 6.00 -4.57
C SER A 189 -11.35 6.10 -5.72
N ILE A 190 -11.92 4.96 -6.17
CA ILE A 190 -12.67 4.88 -7.42
C ILE A 190 -14.15 4.56 -7.26
N GLY A 191 -14.63 4.28 -6.05
CA GLY A 191 -16.05 4.11 -5.72
C GLY A 191 -16.76 3.06 -6.56
N ASN A 192 -17.92 3.44 -7.16
CA ASN A 192 -18.80 2.52 -7.90
C ASN A 192 -18.28 2.13 -9.30
N CYS A 193 -17.21 2.75 -9.78
CA CYS A 193 -16.56 2.41 -11.06
C CYS A 193 -17.53 2.50 -12.26
N VAL A 194 -18.16 3.67 -12.48
CA VAL A 194 -19.07 3.86 -13.63
C VAL A 194 -18.30 3.89 -14.95
N ASP A 195 -17.06 4.39 -14.98
CA ASP A 195 -16.20 4.42 -16.17
C ASP A 195 -14.88 3.69 -15.93
N LEU A 196 -13.91 4.36 -15.29
CA LEU A 196 -12.58 3.77 -15.03
C LEU A 196 -12.68 2.61 -14.03
N GLN A 197 -12.04 1.49 -14.39
CA GLN A 197 -12.04 0.23 -13.63
C GLN A 197 -10.70 -0.06 -13.01
N ILE A 198 -10.65 -0.97 -12.04
CA ILE A 198 -9.38 -1.42 -11.42
C ILE A 198 -8.37 -1.87 -12.48
N SER A 199 -8.79 -2.58 -13.52
CA SER A 199 -7.89 -3.02 -14.60
C SER A 199 -7.20 -1.86 -15.32
N ASP A 200 -7.90 -0.72 -15.52
CA ASP A 200 -7.31 0.48 -16.13
C ASP A 200 -6.16 1.04 -15.29
N PHE A 201 -6.37 1.17 -13.97
CA PHE A 201 -5.34 1.65 -13.05
C PHE A 201 -4.15 0.70 -12.97
N LEU A 202 -4.40 -0.61 -12.92
CA LEU A 202 -3.34 -1.61 -12.89
C LEU A 202 -2.45 -1.55 -14.12
N GLU A 203 -3.03 -1.43 -15.32
CA GLU A 203 -2.27 -1.29 -16.56
C GLU A 203 -1.45 0.01 -16.59
N TYR A 204 -2.02 1.11 -16.13
CA TYR A 204 -1.33 2.40 -16.01
C TYR A 204 -0.18 2.31 -14.98
N TYR A 205 -0.41 1.79 -13.79
CA TYR A 205 0.62 1.66 -12.77
C TYR A 205 1.73 0.69 -13.16
N ASN A 206 1.42 -0.34 -13.93
CA ASN A 206 2.42 -1.28 -14.42
C ASN A 206 3.44 -0.61 -15.36
N GLN A 207 3.03 0.42 -16.09
CA GLN A 207 3.88 1.19 -17.01
C GLN A 207 4.55 2.39 -16.33
N ASP A 208 4.02 2.87 -15.20
CA ASP A 208 4.52 4.04 -14.50
C ASP A 208 5.91 3.81 -13.88
N LYS A 209 6.91 4.55 -14.32
CA LYS A 209 8.31 4.43 -13.84
C LYS A 209 8.49 4.82 -12.37
N ASN A 210 7.57 5.59 -11.81
CA ASN A 210 7.61 6.02 -10.41
C ASN A 210 6.96 5.02 -9.46
N THR A 211 6.34 3.96 -9.98
CA THR A 211 5.65 2.93 -9.18
C THR A 211 6.40 1.61 -9.24
N ASP A 212 6.70 1.03 -8.10
CA ASP A 212 7.30 -0.31 -7.96
C ASP A 212 6.33 -1.34 -7.42
N ILE A 213 5.39 -0.92 -6.58
CA ILE A 213 4.50 -1.78 -5.82
C ILE A 213 3.09 -1.23 -5.92
N ILE A 214 2.10 -2.11 -6.06
CA ILE A 214 0.71 -1.72 -6.23
C ILE A 214 -0.13 -2.37 -5.14
N GLY A 215 -0.90 -1.56 -4.40
CA GLY A 215 -1.92 -2.00 -3.46
C GLY A 215 -3.31 -1.88 -4.06
N VAL A 216 -4.13 -2.91 -3.90
CA VAL A 216 -5.51 -2.96 -4.40
C VAL A 216 -6.47 -3.36 -3.29
N TYR A 217 -7.55 -2.62 -3.13
CA TYR A 217 -8.72 -3.06 -2.39
C TYR A 217 -9.93 -3.15 -3.31
N PHE A 218 -10.49 -4.35 -3.40
CA PHE A 218 -11.57 -4.70 -4.29
C PHE A 218 -12.77 -5.24 -3.53
N GLU A 219 -13.96 -4.70 -3.81
CA GLU A 219 -15.22 -5.15 -3.24
C GLU A 219 -16.03 -6.00 -4.24
N GLY A 220 -16.08 -5.57 -5.50
CA GLY A 220 -16.85 -6.26 -6.52
C GLY A 220 -16.86 -5.53 -7.86
N PHE A 221 -17.49 -6.15 -8.84
CA PHE A 221 -17.63 -5.63 -10.20
C PHE A 221 -18.89 -4.78 -10.37
N SER A 222 -18.76 -3.67 -11.07
CA SER A 222 -19.93 -2.91 -11.53
C SER A 222 -20.73 -3.72 -12.55
N LYS A 223 -22.05 -3.69 -12.43
CA LYS A 223 -22.96 -4.33 -13.41
C LYS A 223 -22.93 -3.66 -14.79
N LEU A 224 -22.43 -2.43 -14.86
CA LEU A 224 -22.26 -1.69 -16.12
C LEU A 224 -21.13 -2.26 -16.99
N HIS A 225 -20.19 -3.00 -16.39
CA HIS A 225 -19.01 -3.55 -17.05
C HIS A 225 -18.95 -5.08 -16.96
N PRO A 226 -19.82 -5.83 -17.67
CA PRO A 226 -19.93 -7.30 -17.53
C PRO A 226 -18.65 -8.07 -17.91
N ASN A 227 -17.74 -7.46 -18.67
CA ASN A 227 -16.48 -8.06 -19.08
C ASN A 227 -15.31 -7.74 -18.13
N GLU A 228 -15.51 -6.89 -17.12
CA GLU A 228 -14.42 -6.41 -16.27
C GLU A 228 -13.72 -7.55 -15.51
N GLY A 229 -14.41 -8.57 -15.06
CA GLY A 229 -13.78 -9.74 -14.45
C GLY A 229 -12.78 -10.45 -15.36
N ARG A 230 -13.06 -10.52 -16.66
CA ARG A 230 -12.13 -11.07 -17.67
C ARG A 230 -10.96 -10.13 -17.95
N ASN A 231 -11.23 -8.84 -18.02
CA ASN A 231 -10.21 -7.81 -18.23
C ASN A 231 -9.24 -7.78 -17.05
N LEU A 232 -9.77 -7.71 -15.83
CA LEU A 232 -8.96 -7.75 -14.60
C LEU A 232 -8.07 -9.01 -14.56
N PHE A 233 -8.59 -10.19 -14.87
CA PHE A 233 -7.78 -11.41 -14.92
C PHE A 233 -6.65 -11.32 -15.94
N LYS A 234 -6.91 -10.83 -17.17
CA LYS A 234 -5.88 -10.64 -18.19
C LYS A 234 -4.81 -9.66 -17.74
N THR A 235 -5.22 -8.52 -17.18
CA THR A 235 -4.33 -7.49 -16.67
C THR A 235 -3.46 -8.05 -15.54
N LEU A 236 -4.06 -8.71 -14.53
CA LEU A 236 -3.31 -9.33 -13.43
C LEU A 236 -2.28 -10.37 -13.93
N LYS A 237 -2.62 -11.14 -14.97
CA LYS A 237 -1.69 -12.11 -15.56
C LYS A 237 -0.50 -11.46 -16.25
N SER A 238 -0.66 -10.25 -16.80
CA SER A 238 0.39 -9.51 -17.49
C SER A 238 1.24 -8.62 -16.57
N MET A 239 0.87 -8.48 -15.30
CA MET A 239 1.61 -7.65 -14.35
C MET A 239 3.07 -8.07 -14.21
N THR A 240 3.96 -7.09 -14.23
CA THR A 240 5.40 -7.26 -13.99
C THR A 240 5.82 -6.74 -12.62
N LYS A 241 4.99 -5.89 -12.01
CA LYS A 241 5.17 -5.36 -10.66
C LYS A 241 4.34 -6.16 -9.65
N PRO A 242 4.76 -6.26 -8.38
CA PRO A 242 3.96 -6.90 -7.35
C PRO A 242 2.65 -6.15 -7.13
N VAL A 243 1.56 -6.90 -7.15
CA VAL A 243 0.21 -6.43 -6.82
C VAL A 243 -0.23 -7.09 -5.53
N LEU A 244 -0.32 -6.31 -4.46
CA LEU A 244 -0.85 -6.73 -3.16
C LEU A 244 -2.38 -6.54 -3.20
N PHE A 245 -3.11 -7.63 -3.33
CA PHE A 245 -4.53 -7.59 -3.65
C PHE A 245 -5.38 -8.04 -2.47
N MET A 246 -6.18 -7.14 -1.91
CA MET A 246 -7.16 -7.42 -0.87
C MET A 246 -8.56 -7.49 -1.47
N ASN A 247 -9.19 -8.67 -1.37
CA ASN A 247 -10.58 -8.88 -1.76
C ASN A 247 -11.49 -8.80 -0.53
N GLY A 248 -12.35 -7.80 -0.46
CA GLY A 248 -13.30 -7.59 0.64
C GLY A 248 -14.44 -8.62 0.70
N GLY A 249 -14.88 -9.14 -0.45
CA GLY A 249 -16.05 -10.00 -0.58
C GLY A 249 -15.79 -11.51 -0.54
N LYS A 250 -14.89 -12.02 0.32
CA LYS A 250 -14.49 -13.45 0.32
C LYS A 250 -15.52 -14.43 0.91
N THR A 251 -16.32 -14.00 1.87
CA THR A 251 -17.33 -14.84 2.53
C THR A 251 -18.72 -14.49 2.04
N GLU A 252 -19.67 -15.42 2.12
CA GLU A 252 -21.07 -15.15 1.75
C GLU A 252 -21.65 -13.95 2.51
N ARG A 253 -21.34 -13.81 3.78
CA ARG A 253 -21.78 -12.68 4.58
C ARG A 253 -21.14 -11.37 4.13
N ALA A 254 -19.84 -11.38 3.77
CA ALA A 254 -19.16 -10.23 3.22
C ALA A 254 -19.70 -9.86 1.83
N GLN A 255 -20.03 -10.83 0.99
CA GLN A 255 -20.69 -10.59 -0.32
C GLN A 255 -22.04 -9.90 -0.16
N THR A 256 -22.84 -10.30 0.84
CA THR A 256 -24.08 -9.58 1.18
C THR A 256 -23.81 -8.14 1.61
N ALA A 257 -22.76 -7.89 2.39
CA ALA A 257 -22.36 -6.54 2.78
C ALA A 257 -21.90 -5.70 1.58
N VAL A 258 -21.14 -6.27 0.65
CA VAL A 258 -20.72 -5.62 -0.61
C VAL A 258 -21.94 -5.22 -1.44
N LEU A 259 -22.92 -6.13 -1.62
CA LEU A 259 -24.16 -5.83 -2.35
C LEU A 259 -24.93 -4.64 -1.76
N THR A 260 -24.94 -4.53 -0.44
CA THR A 260 -25.63 -3.43 0.26
C THR A 260 -24.82 -2.13 0.30
N HIS A 261 -23.50 -2.21 0.21
CA HIS A 261 -22.61 -1.07 0.31
C HIS A 261 -22.30 -0.41 -1.03
N THR A 262 -22.01 -1.20 -2.07
CA THR A 262 -21.57 -0.69 -3.39
C THR A 262 -22.47 -1.14 -4.54
N GLY A 263 -23.52 -1.94 -4.29
CA GLY A 263 -24.35 -2.53 -5.34
C GLY A 263 -23.59 -3.49 -6.27
N SER A 264 -22.34 -3.77 -5.99
CA SER A 264 -21.43 -4.59 -6.80
C SER A 264 -21.67 -6.09 -6.60
N ILE A 265 -21.28 -6.90 -7.58
CA ILE A 265 -21.31 -8.36 -7.47
C ILE A 265 -19.97 -8.81 -6.90
N GLY A 266 -20.01 -9.37 -5.69
CA GLY A 266 -18.84 -9.97 -5.05
C GLY A 266 -18.28 -11.15 -5.86
N SER A 267 -17.00 -11.44 -5.70
CA SER A 267 -16.33 -12.54 -6.41
C SER A 267 -16.68 -13.90 -5.81
N ASN A 268 -16.97 -14.90 -6.66
CA ASN A 268 -17.07 -16.29 -6.21
C ASN A 268 -15.71 -16.77 -5.67
N LYS A 269 -15.72 -17.40 -4.48
CA LYS A 269 -14.51 -17.88 -3.80
C LYS A 269 -13.63 -18.80 -4.66
N ASN A 270 -14.25 -19.71 -5.45
CA ASN A 270 -13.51 -20.66 -6.30
C ASN A 270 -12.85 -19.93 -7.48
N ILE A 271 -13.55 -18.97 -8.07
CA ILE A 271 -13.01 -18.12 -9.14
C ILE A 271 -11.86 -17.28 -8.59
N TRP A 272 -12.02 -16.68 -7.42
CA TRP A 272 -10.97 -15.91 -6.78
C TRP A 272 -9.72 -16.74 -6.50
N ASN A 273 -9.89 -17.94 -5.91
CA ASN A 273 -8.79 -18.85 -5.67
C ASN A 273 -8.06 -19.25 -6.98
N ALA A 274 -8.79 -19.41 -8.07
CA ALA A 274 -8.20 -19.70 -9.39
C ALA A 274 -7.40 -18.49 -9.92
N ILE A 275 -7.89 -17.27 -9.75
CA ILE A 275 -7.16 -16.03 -10.09
C ILE A 275 -5.85 -15.96 -9.31
N VAL A 276 -5.90 -16.12 -7.99
CA VAL A 276 -4.72 -16.08 -7.12
C VAL A 276 -3.66 -17.11 -7.53
N LYS A 277 -4.09 -18.31 -7.95
CA LYS A 277 -3.17 -19.37 -8.41
C LYS A 277 -2.54 -19.09 -9.78
N GLN A 278 -3.28 -18.44 -10.68
CA GLN A 278 -2.89 -18.28 -12.09
C GLN A 278 -2.22 -16.93 -12.37
N THR A 279 -2.15 -16.04 -11.39
CA THR A 279 -1.58 -14.71 -11.55
C THR A 279 -0.48 -14.45 -10.52
N PRO A 280 0.47 -13.53 -10.78
CA PRO A 280 1.55 -13.22 -9.84
C PRO A 280 1.11 -12.33 -8.67
N ILE A 281 -0.18 -12.18 -8.41
CA ILE A 281 -0.63 -11.35 -7.29
C ILE A 281 -0.27 -11.97 -5.94
N VAL A 282 -0.08 -11.10 -4.95
CA VAL A 282 0.00 -11.44 -3.53
C VAL A 282 -1.38 -11.22 -2.93
N GLU A 283 -2.03 -12.28 -2.52
CA GLU A 283 -3.29 -12.16 -1.81
C GLU A 283 -3.05 -11.62 -0.40
N VAL A 284 -3.67 -10.49 -0.10
CA VAL A 284 -3.65 -9.92 1.26
C VAL A 284 -4.84 -10.46 2.03
N PRO A 285 -4.65 -10.98 3.26
CA PRO A 285 -5.77 -11.27 4.17
C PRO A 285 -6.65 -10.03 4.37
N THR A 286 -7.91 -10.22 4.76
CA THR A 286 -8.86 -9.11 4.91
C THR A 286 -8.58 -8.30 6.18
N SER A 287 -7.42 -7.63 6.19
CA SER A 287 -6.95 -6.79 7.28
C SER A 287 -6.12 -5.64 6.73
N MET A 288 -6.43 -4.42 7.15
CA MET A 288 -5.63 -3.24 6.81
C MET A 288 -4.20 -3.35 7.35
N ASP A 289 -4.02 -3.94 8.53
CA ASP A 289 -2.69 -4.19 9.09
C ASP A 289 -1.85 -5.13 8.22
N ASP A 290 -2.43 -6.21 7.68
CA ASP A 290 -1.72 -7.11 6.77
C ASP A 290 -1.34 -6.38 5.46
N MET A 291 -2.23 -5.53 4.91
CA MET A 291 -1.92 -4.70 3.73
C MET A 291 -0.71 -3.79 4.01
N ILE A 292 -0.74 -3.05 5.10
CA ILE A 292 0.32 -2.13 5.50
C ILE A 292 1.65 -2.87 5.73
N ASP A 293 1.61 -4.01 6.41
CA ASP A 293 2.79 -4.81 6.71
C ASP A 293 3.44 -5.39 5.46
N TYR A 294 2.63 -5.87 4.51
CA TYR A 294 3.15 -6.40 3.26
C TYR A 294 3.75 -5.29 2.40
N LEU A 295 3.07 -4.14 2.28
CA LEU A 295 3.62 -2.97 1.60
C LEU A 295 4.94 -2.53 2.20
N TYR A 296 5.04 -2.52 3.53
CA TYR A 296 6.25 -2.14 4.24
C TYR A 296 7.42 -3.08 3.92
N LEU A 297 7.21 -4.40 3.98
CA LEU A 297 8.27 -5.35 3.62
C LEU A 297 8.67 -5.21 2.15
N PHE A 298 7.71 -5.23 1.23
CA PHE A 298 7.99 -5.15 -0.20
C PHE A 298 8.74 -3.86 -0.54
N ASN A 299 8.30 -2.72 0.00
CA ASN A 299 8.96 -1.43 -0.21
C ASN A 299 10.43 -1.43 0.26
N ASN A 300 10.69 -1.91 1.48
CA ASN A 300 12.07 -2.00 1.99
C ASN A 300 12.91 -2.99 1.19
N TYR A 301 12.33 -4.12 0.82
CA TYR A 301 12.99 -5.15 0.05
C TYR A 301 13.42 -4.64 -1.33
N PHE A 302 12.51 -4.02 -2.07
CA PHE A 302 12.79 -3.42 -3.37
C PHE A 302 13.82 -2.29 -3.28
N ASN A 303 13.68 -1.39 -2.32
CA ASN A 303 14.62 -0.30 -2.10
C ASN A 303 16.02 -0.80 -1.73
N ARG A 304 16.13 -1.91 -0.97
CA ARG A 304 17.41 -2.54 -0.66
C ARG A 304 18.12 -3.01 -1.92
N PHE A 305 17.45 -3.74 -2.80
CA PHE A 305 18.03 -4.25 -4.04
C PHE A 305 18.39 -3.13 -5.00
N LYS A 306 17.58 -2.10 -5.15
CA LYS A 306 17.92 -0.92 -5.94
C LYS A 306 19.18 -0.21 -5.44
N ARG A 307 19.40 -0.15 -4.13
CA ARG A 307 20.64 0.42 -3.56
C ARG A 307 21.86 -0.48 -3.79
N LYS A 308 21.70 -1.80 -3.63
CA LYS A 308 22.80 -2.76 -3.73
C LYS A 308 23.28 -2.96 -5.17
N TYR A 309 22.37 -2.99 -6.11
CA TYR A 309 22.64 -3.29 -7.51
C TYR A 309 22.28 -2.09 -8.39
N LEU A 310 23.10 -1.04 -8.39
CA LEU A 310 22.92 0.18 -9.19
C LEU A 310 22.57 -0.14 -10.66
N GLY A 311 21.25 -0.23 -10.96
CA GLY A 311 20.73 -0.52 -12.30
C GLY A 311 20.46 -1.99 -12.63
N ALA A 312 20.61 -2.93 -11.70
CA ALA A 312 20.18 -4.31 -11.94
C ALA A 312 18.65 -4.43 -11.81
N ASN A 313 18.03 -4.93 -12.87
CA ASN A 313 16.58 -5.20 -12.93
C ASN A 313 16.19 -6.49 -12.16
N GLU A 314 17.14 -7.15 -11.52
CA GLU A 314 16.92 -8.47 -10.95
C GLU A 314 16.87 -8.40 -9.41
N ILE A 315 15.67 -8.59 -8.87
CA ILE A 315 15.45 -8.71 -7.43
C ILE A 315 15.50 -10.20 -7.07
N ILE A 316 16.43 -10.58 -6.20
CA ILE A 316 16.55 -11.94 -5.69
C ILE A 316 15.52 -12.13 -4.57
N PHE A 317 14.54 -12.99 -4.78
CA PHE A 317 13.54 -13.33 -3.77
C PHE A 317 13.98 -14.54 -2.93
N PRO A 318 13.53 -14.65 -1.65
CA PRO A 318 13.82 -15.81 -0.82
C PRO A 318 13.43 -17.13 -1.50
N GLU A 319 14.29 -18.15 -1.43
CA GLU A 319 14.04 -19.45 -2.03
C GLU A 319 13.56 -20.50 -1.03
N GLY A 320 13.85 -20.30 0.25
CA GLY A 320 13.48 -21.17 1.34
C GLY A 320 12.63 -20.48 2.40
N LYS A 321 12.30 -21.25 3.43
CA LYS A 321 11.45 -20.84 4.55
C LYS A 321 12.10 -21.14 5.92
N ASN A 322 13.41 -21.27 5.96
CA ASN A 322 14.15 -21.55 7.17
C ASN A 322 14.41 -20.24 7.95
N VAL A 323 13.94 -20.18 9.16
CA VAL A 323 14.02 -19.00 10.03
C VAL A 323 15.00 -19.24 11.16
N LEU A 324 15.94 -18.32 11.33
CA LEU A 324 16.69 -18.18 12.59
C LEU A 324 15.92 -17.22 13.50
N LEU A 325 15.61 -17.65 14.70
CA LEU A 325 15.00 -16.82 15.73
C LEU A 325 16.00 -16.59 16.87
N THR A 326 16.21 -15.33 17.22
CA THR A 326 17.07 -14.93 18.33
C THR A 326 16.28 -14.04 19.27
N LEU A 327 16.30 -14.33 20.56
CA LEU A 327 15.46 -13.70 21.57
C LEU A 327 16.13 -13.66 22.96
N TRP A 328 15.47 -12.97 23.89
CA TRP A 328 15.95 -12.71 25.25
C TRP A 328 15.40 -13.67 26.29
N SER A 329 14.35 -14.43 25.95
CA SER A 329 13.62 -15.27 26.89
C SER A 329 13.18 -16.58 26.25
N GLY A 330 13.56 -17.69 26.88
CA GLY A 330 13.19 -19.03 26.41
C GLY A 330 11.68 -19.24 26.31
N GLY A 331 10.88 -18.61 27.15
CA GLY A 331 9.40 -18.68 27.08
C GLY A 331 8.86 -18.09 25.78
N PHE A 332 9.34 -16.94 25.35
CA PHE A 332 8.98 -16.36 24.04
C PHE A 332 9.45 -17.27 22.89
N GLY A 333 10.62 -17.89 23.00
CA GLY A 333 11.13 -18.83 22.00
C GLY A 333 10.18 -19.99 21.72
N ILE A 334 9.51 -20.52 22.73
CA ILE A 334 8.50 -21.58 22.58
C ILE A 334 7.28 -21.05 21.82
N ILE A 335 6.75 -19.90 22.25
CA ILE A 335 5.56 -19.28 21.64
C ILE A 335 5.82 -18.92 20.18
N ASP A 336 6.95 -18.27 19.89
CA ASP A 336 7.27 -17.80 18.55
C ASP A 336 7.63 -18.94 17.61
N THR A 337 8.28 -20.00 18.10
CA THR A 337 8.48 -21.23 17.31
C THR A 337 7.14 -21.85 16.90
N ASN A 338 6.15 -21.91 17.80
CA ASN A 338 4.80 -22.36 17.46
C ASN A 338 4.18 -21.47 16.37
N ILE A 339 4.25 -20.15 16.53
CA ILE A 339 3.72 -19.19 15.55
C ILE A 339 4.35 -19.41 14.17
N LEU A 340 5.68 -19.54 14.10
CA LEU A 340 6.39 -19.74 12.83
C LEU A 340 5.99 -21.06 12.17
N THR A 341 5.96 -22.16 12.93
CA THR A 341 5.64 -23.48 12.40
C THR A 341 4.18 -23.64 12.00
N GLU A 342 3.23 -23.07 12.76
CA GLU A 342 1.81 -22.99 12.37
C GLU A 342 1.59 -22.23 11.06
N LEU A 343 2.40 -21.21 10.79
CA LEU A 343 2.38 -20.46 9.53
C LEU A 343 3.10 -21.20 8.38
N GLY A 344 3.72 -22.35 8.64
CA GLY A 344 4.41 -23.15 7.63
C GLY A 344 5.83 -22.69 7.31
N LEU A 345 6.46 -21.95 8.24
CA LEU A 345 7.90 -21.68 8.24
C LEU A 345 8.63 -22.78 9.01
N ASN A 346 9.90 -22.97 8.72
CA ASN A 346 10.74 -23.94 9.40
C ASN A 346 11.65 -23.21 10.41
N VAL A 347 11.83 -23.80 11.58
CA VAL A 347 12.82 -23.37 12.58
C VAL A 347 13.84 -24.53 12.70
N PRO A 348 14.86 -24.59 11.84
CA PRO A 348 15.75 -25.75 11.75
C PRO A 348 16.57 -25.88 13.02
N TYR A 349 16.63 -27.11 13.53
CA TYR A 349 17.42 -27.46 14.71
C TYR A 349 18.86 -27.73 14.30
N PHE A 350 19.84 -27.02 14.88
CA PHE A 350 21.25 -27.22 14.60
C PHE A 350 21.75 -28.54 15.19
N LYS A 351 22.50 -29.32 14.41
CA LYS A 351 23.01 -30.64 14.78
C LYS A 351 24.45 -30.83 14.29
N GLY A 352 25.16 -31.77 14.89
CA GLY A 352 26.50 -32.15 14.45
C GLY A 352 27.46 -30.96 14.39
N GLU A 353 28.17 -30.83 13.28
CA GLU A 353 29.19 -29.83 13.06
C GLU A 353 28.67 -28.38 13.22
N SER A 354 27.44 -28.12 12.80
CA SER A 354 26.80 -26.81 12.93
C SER A 354 26.69 -26.36 14.39
N LEU A 355 26.20 -27.24 15.25
CA LEU A 355 26.07 -26.94 16.68
C LEU A 355 27.46 -26.85 17.36
N GLU A 356 28.41 -27.70 16.97
CA GLU A 356 29.76 -27.67 17.51
C GLU A 356 30.53 -26.37 17.16
N LYS A 357 30.31 -25.81 15.97
CA LYS A 357 30.86 -24.49 15.62
C LYS A 357 30.36 -23.41 16.57
N LEU A 358 29.06 -23.41 16.88
CA LEU A 358 28.46 -22.42 17.81
C LEU A 358 29.03 -22.63 19.24
N ARG A 359 29.15 -23.86 19.71
CA ARG A 359 29.70 -24.20 21.04
C ARG A 359 31.16 -23.77 21.20
N LYS A 360 31.97 -23.84 20.13
CA LYS A 360 33.38 -23.37 20.15
C LYS A 360 33.48 -21.85 20.33
N ILE A 361 32.54 -21.08 19.75
CA ILE A 361 32.51 -19.62 19.90
C ILE A 361 32.06 -19.25 21.31
N TYR A 362 31.01 -19.88 21.80
CA TYR A 362 30.42 -19.58 23.08
C TYR A 362 29.95 -20.85 23.81
N PRO A 363 30.74 -21.34 24.80
CA PRO A 363 30.32 -22.48 25.63
C PRO A 363 29.24 -22.04 26.62
N LEU A 364 27.99 -22.13 26.18
CA LEU A 364 26.83 -21.66 26.90
C LEU A 364 26.60 -22.42 28.20
N LYS A 365 26.33 -21.69 29.31
CA LYS A 365 25.96 -22.27 30.60
C LYS A 365 24.44 -22.17 30.88
N ILE A 366 23.75 -21.18 30.33
CA ILE A 366 22.33 -20.89 30.53
C ILE A 366 21.74 -20.48 29.19
N GLY A 367 20.54 -20.96 28.83
CA GLY A 367 19.84 -20.67 27.60
C GLY A 367 20.00 -21.76 26.53
N SER A 368 20.03 -21.39 25.24
CA SER A 368 20.14 -22.31 24.10
C SER A 368 21.04 -21.76 23.01
N LEU A 369 21.98 -22.59 22.50
CA LEU A 369 22.71 -22.34 21.26
C LEU A 369 22.04 -23.03 20.07
N ASN A 370 20.88 -23.62 20.26
CA ASN A 370 20.08 -24.13 19.18
C ASN A 370 19.05 -23.11 18.69
N ASN A 371 18.44 -23.35 17.57
CA ASN A 371 17.39 -22.49 17.04
C ASN A 371 16.04 -22.84 17.69
N PRO A 372 15.38 -21.93 18.44
CA PRO A 372 15.75 -20.53 18.68
C PRO A 372 17.01 -20.33 19.57
N LEU A 373 17.78 -19.30 19.23
CA LEU A 373 18.91 -18.88 20.04
C LEU A 373 18.42 -18.10 21.27
N ASP A 374 18.69 -18.64 22.45
CA ASP A 374 18.42 -17.97 23.73
C ASP A 374 19.74 -17.72 24.44
N MET A 375 20.24 -16.49 24.35
CA MET A 375 21.56 -16.10 24.84
C MET A 375 21.47 -14.87 25.74
N PRO A 376 20.95 -15.01 26.97
CA PRO A 376 20.82 -13.88 27.88
C PRO A 376 22.16 -13.22 28.20
N TRP A 377 22.15 -11.88 28.35
CA TRP A 377 23.25 -11.00 28.78
C TRP A 377 24.47 -10.89 27.89
N ILE A 378 24.54 -11.53 26.73
CA ILE A 378 25.72 -11.41 25.85
C ILE A 378 25.49 -10.56 24.59
N SER A 379 24.30 -10.05 24.37
CA SER A 379 23.89 -9.37 23.12
C SER A 379 24.74 -8.12 22.79
N SER A 380 25.35 -7.48 23.78
CA SER A 380 26.29 -6.37 23.58
C SER A 380 27.74 -6.81 23.29
N THR A 381 28.00 -8.12 23.28
CA THR A 381 29.38 -8.66 23.13
C THR A 381 29.67 -9.07 21.69
N GLN A 382 30.99 -9.12 21.36
CA GLN A 382 31.45 -9.65 20.08
C GLN A 382 31.04 -11.13 19.87
N LYS A 383 30.98 -11.92 20.94
CA LYS A 383 30.55 -13.34 20.88
C LYS A 383 29.11 -13.49 20.39
N TYR A 384 28.23 -12.57 20.77
CA TYR A 384 26.84 -12.56 20.25
C TYR A 384 26.82 -12.39 18.73
N PHE A 385 27.56 -11.41 18.22
CA PHE A 385 27.71 -11.20 16.77
C PHE A 385 28.23 -12.47 16.07
N GLU A 386 29.31 -13.07 16.60
CA GLU A 386 29.91 -14.27 16.00
C GLU A 386 28.97 -15.48 16.00
N VAL A 387 28.24 -15.73 17.09
CA VAL A 387 27.27 -16.83 17.18
C VAL A 387 26.14 -16.61 16.17
N VAL A 388 25.52 -15.42 16.16
CA VAL A 388 24.37 -15.16 15.30
C VAL A 388 24.75 -15.20 13.81
N THR A 389 25.89 -14.60 13.42
CA THR A 389 26.36 -14.65 12.03
C THR A 389 26.76 -16.06 11.59
N THR A 390 27.38 -16.86 12.48
CA THR A 390 27.65 -18.27 12.22
C THR A 390 26.37 -19.08 12.03
N ALA A 391 25.34 -18.81 12.81
CA ALA A 391 24.02 -19.44 12.62
C ALA A 391 23.36 -19.03 11.31
N ILE A 392 23.43 -17.74 10.94
CA ILE A 392 22.87 -17.22 9.67
C ILE A 392 23.60 -17.80 8.45
N SER A 393 24.91 -18.08 8.55
CA SER A 393 25.69 -18.68 7.44
C SER A 393 25.25 -20.10 7.08
N GLN A 394 24.46 -20.74 7.95
CA GLN A 394 23.86 -22.05 7.67
C GLN A 394 22.64 -21.92 6.74
N ASP A 395 21.87 -22.96 6.61
CA ASP A 395 20.67 -22.99 5.75
C ASP A 395 19.51 -22.17 6.38
N ILE A 396 19.66 -20.83 6.37
CA ILE A 396 18.68 -19.85 6.90
C ILE A 396 18.32 -18.89 5.77
N ASP A 397 17.05 -18.57 5.62
CA ASP A 397 16.52 -17.61 4.65
C ASP A 397 16.09 -16.29 5.29
N LEU A 398 15.62 -16.36 6.54
CA LEU A 398 15.15 -15.24 7.33
C LEU A 398 15.79 -15.25 8.72
N ALA A 399 16.40 -14.15 9.11
CA ALA A 399 16.82 -13.92 10.48
C ALA A 399 15.88 -12.95 11.18
N ILE A 400 15.27 -13.37 12.28
CA ILE A 400 14.44 -12.55 13.16
C ILE A 400 15.18 -12.36 14.48
N ILE A 401 15.47 -11.11 14.83
CA ILE A 401 15.91 -10.77 16.18
C ILE A 401 14.75 -10.12 16.91
N GLU A 402 14.24 -10.77 17.95
CA GLU A 402 13.34 -10.14 18.89
C GLU A 402 14.17 -9.32 19.90
N THR A 403 13.88 -8.04 19.98
CA THR A 403 14.59 -7.12 20.86
C THR A 403 13.63 -6.45 21.82
N ASP A 404 14.15 -6.15 23.00
CA ASP A 404 13.48 -5.30 23.97
C ASP A 404 14.28 -4.02 24.19
N ILE A 405 13.60 -2.92 24.53
CA ILE A 405 14.23 -1.63 24.80
C ILE A 405 13.85 -1.23 26.21
N TRP A 406 14.79 -1.34 27.11
CA TRP A 406 14.66 -0.84 28.46
C TRP A 406 14.90 0.67 28.47
N GLU A 407 13.92 1.45 28.88
CA GLU A 407 13.97 2.93 28.87
C GLU A 407 15.21 3.50 29.57
N SER A 408 15.69 2.84 30.61
CA SER A 408 16.84 3.27 31.41
C SER A 408 18.21 3.04 30.73
N GLU A 409 18.26 2.32 29.61
CA GLU A 409 19.53 1.82 29.03
C GLU A 409 19.87 2.37 27.65
N ILE A 410 18.97 3.17 27.03
CA ILE A 410 19.14 3.63 25.64
C ILE A 410 20.44 4.43 25.42
N ASP A 411 20.89 5.17 26.43
CA ASP A 411 22.13 5.95 26.37
C ASP A 411 23.33 5.21 27.02
N SER A 412 23.16 3.94 27.44
CA SER A 412 24.23 3.15 28.03
C SER A 412 25.19 2.57 27.00
N ASP A 413 26.43 2.32 27.38
CA ASP A 413 27.43 1.63 26.54
C ASP A 413 26.96 0.22 26.16
N TYR A 414 26.25 -0.46 27.06
CA TYR A 414 25.65 -1.76 26.78
C TYR A 414 24.69 -1.68 25.59
N PHE A 415 23.79 -0.71 25.61
CA PHE A 415 22.81 -0.52 24.56
C PHE A 415 23.46 -0.11 23.23
N GLN A 416 24.44 0.79 23.25
CA GLN A 416 25.17 1.20 22.04
C GLN A 416 25.93 0.02 21.42
N ASN A 417 26.56 -0.82 22.22
CA ASN A 417 27.24 -2.02 21.76
C ASN A 417 26.25 -3.04 21.18
N TYR A 418 25.10 -3.24 21.84
CA TYR A 418 24.03 -4.08 21.32
C TYR A 418 23.51 -3.57 19.98
N TYR A 419 23.20 -2.29 19.90
CA TYR A 419 22.74 -1.66 18.65
C TYR A 419 23.75 -1.86 17.51
N ASN A 420 25.03 -1.63 17.78
CA ASN A 420 26.08 -1.85 16.78
C ASN A 420 26.17 -3.32 16.34
N ASN A 421 25.93 -4.27 17.25
CA ASN A 421 25.90 -5.69 16.90
C ASN A 421 24.73 -6.02 15.98
N ILE A 422 23.50 -5.58 16.30
CA ILE A 422 22.33 -5.86 15.44
C ILE A 422 22.48 -5.20 14.06
N LEU A 423 23.09 -4.02 13.99
CA LEU A 423 23.39 -3.34 12.71
C LEU A 423 24.37 -4.18 11.87
N LYS A 424 25.46 -4.62 12.46
CA LYS A 424 26.44 -5.50 11.79
C LYS A 424 25.84 -6.84 11.37
N ILE A 425 24.96 -7.43 12.21
CA ILE A 425 24.25 -8.68 11.89
C ILE A 425 23.31 -8.46 10.71
N LYS A 426 22.56 -7.35 10.69
CA LYS A 426 21.71 -6.97 9.56
C LYS A 426 22.55 -6.88 8.28
N ASP A 427 23.62 -6.09 8.29
CA ASP A 427 24.47 -5.88 7.12
C ASP A 427 25.09 -7.20 6.62
N TYR A 428 25.54 -8.06 7.53
CA TYR A 428 26.02 -9.40 7.20
C TYR A 428 24.93 -10.26 6.56
N THR A 429 23.72 -10.29 7.14
CA THR A 429 22.59 -11.07 6.61
C THR A 429 22.21 -10.61 5.20
N GLU A 430 22.14 -9.31 5.01
CA GLU A 430 21.82 -8.70 3.72
C GLU A 430 22.93 -8.88 2.68
N SER A 431 24.20 -9.00 3.10
CA SER A 431 25.31 -9.31 2.20
C SER A 431 25.19 -10.71 1.57
N LEU A 432 24.53 -11.63 2.25
CA LEU A 432 24.21 -12.98 1.78
C LEU A 432 22.89 -13.07 0.99
N ASP A 433 22.29 -11.94 0.64
CA ASP A 433 20.95 -11.83 0.00
C ASP A 433 19.80 -12.43 0.82
N LYS A 434 20.03 -12.67 2.12
CA LYS A 434 19.01 -13.16 3.06
C LYS A 434 18.20 -12.02 3.64
N THR A 435 17.04 -12.35 4.22
CA THR A 435 16.16 -11.36 4.82
C THR A 435 16.46 -11.21 6.31
N PHE A 436 16.58 -9.97 6.77
CA PHE A 436 16.71 -9.62 8.19
C PHE A 436 15.47 -8.83 8.65
N MET A 437 14.95 -9.18 9.81
CA MET A 437 13.84 -8.47 10.44
C MET A 437 14.10 -8.32 11.95
N LEU A 438 13.75 -7.14 12.45
CA LEU A 438 13.75 -6.85 13.88
C LEU A 438 12.30 -6.93 14.39
N VAL A 439 12.08 -7.63 15.48
CA VAL A 439 10.80 -7.62 16.18
C VAL A 439 10.96 -6.78 17.45
N LEU A 440 10.17 -5.72 17.52
CA LEU A 440 10.14 -4.80 18.64
C LEU A 440 8.71 -4.73 19.17
N PRO A 441 8.38 -5.46 20.26
CA PRO A 441 7.06 -5.46 20.84
C PRO A 441 6.55 -4.05 21.18
N GLN A 442 5.27 -3.82 20.98
CA GLN A 442 4.66 -2.52 21.25
C GLN A 442 4.26 -2.41 22.73
N TYR A 443 4.99 -1.59 23.48
CA TYR A 443 4.57 -1.11 24.79
C TYR A 443 4.83 0.40 24.90
N PRO A 444 4.10 1.11 25.75
CA PRO A 444 4.30 2.55 25.93
C PRO A 444 5.71 2.85 26.47
N SER A 445 6.45 3.68 25.75
CA SER A 445 7.77 4.15 26.17
C SER A 445 8.03 5.54 25.61
N LYS A 446 8.55 6.45 26.44
CA LYS A 446 8.93 7.81 26.02
C LYS A 446 10.12 7.83 25.05
N HIS A 447 10.96 6.80 25.09
CA HIS A 447 12.16 6.70 24.27
C HIS A 447 11.94 5.92 22.95
N ARG A 448 10.79 5.24 22.84
CA ARG A 448 10.48 4.39 21.69
C ARG A 448 10.52 5.15 20.35
N GLU A 449 9.92 6.34 20.29
CA GLU A 449 9.87 7.13 19.05
C GLU A 449 11.28 7.48 18.57
N LYS A 450 12.14 8.00 19.46
CA LYS A 450 13.54 8.32 19.16
C LYS A 450 14.31 7.09 18.67
N TYR A 451 14.07 5.94 19.27
CA TYR A 451 14.72 4.69 18.88
C TYR A 451 14.21 4.17 17.53
N MET A 452 12.91 4.21 17.31
CA MET A 452 12.32 3.86 16.03
C MET A 452 12.86 4.73 14.89
N ASP A 453 12.99 6.04 15.10
CA ASP A 453 13.57 6.94 14.11
C ASP A 453 15.02 6.56 13.75
N LYS A 454 15.83 6.17 14.75
CA LYS A 454 17.19 5.68 14.51
C LYS A 454 17.19 4.40 13.70
N LEU A 455 16.35 3.42 14.06
CA LEU A 455 16.21 2.15 13.35
C LEU A 455 15.75 2.35 11.90
N PHE A 456 14.79 3.24 11.65
CA PHE A 456 14.35 3.55 10.29
C PHE A 456 15.44 4.23 9.45
N LYS A 457 16.23 5.15 10.04
CA LYS A 457 17.39 5.78 9.37
C LYS A 457 18.42 4.75 8.94
N ASP A 458 18.64 3.71 9.75
CA ASP A 458 19.56 2.63 9.44
C ASP A 458 18.91 1.49 8.63
N ASN A 459 17.71 1.75 8.07
CA ASN A 459 16.95 0.85 7.19
C ASN A 459 16.64 -0.53 7.80
N PHE A 460 16.36 -0.59 9.10
CA PHE A 460 15.82 -1.81 9.70
C PHE A 460 14.39 -2.07 9.27
N ILE A 461 14.06 -3.33 9.00
CA ILE A 461 12.70 -3.80 8.81
C ILE A 461 12.17 -4.24 10.17
N ILE A 462 11.16 -3.53 10.70
CA ILE A 462 10.72 -3.65 12.10
C ILE A 462 9.25 -4.05 12.16
N TYR A 463 8.97 -5.09 12.93
CA TYR A 463 7.60 -5.53 13.19
C TYR A 463 7.28 -5.55 14.69
N PRO A 464 6.00 -5.36 15.07
CA PRO A 464 5.60 -5.41 16.48
C PRO A 464 5.48 -6.83 17.03
N SER A 465 5.54 -7.86 16.19
CA SER A 465 5.48 -9.27 16.60
C SER A 465 6.06 -10.20 15.54
N VAL A 466 6.53 -11.37 15.97
CA VAL A 466 7.01 -12.44 15.09
C VAL A 466 5.93 -12.89 14.12
N ARG A 467 4.65 -12.95 14.53
CA ARG A 467 3.53 -13.32 13.65
C ARG A 467 3.38 -12.38 12.45
N ARG A 468 3.51 -11.05 12.65
CA ARG A 468 3.40 -10.07 11.57
C ARG A 468 4.62 -10.12 10.65
N ALA A 469 5.81 -10.25 11.20
CA ALA A 469 7.04 -10.45 10.44
C ALA A 469 6.97 -11.70 9.55
N ALA A 470 6.56 -12.83 10.13
CA ALA A 470 6.42 -14.12 9.45
C ALA A 470 5.41 -14.09 8.30
N LYS A 471 4.23 -13.50 8.52
CA LYS A 471 3.20 -13.36 7.48
C LYS A 471 3.73 -12.54 6.29
N SER A 472 4.40 -11.42 6.58
CA SER A 472 4.97 -10.56 5.54
C SER A 472 6.06 -11.27 4.75
N PHE A 473 6.93 -12.01 5.43
CA PHE A 473 7.96 -12.83 4.77
C PHE A 473 7.36 -13.91 3.87
N LEU A 474 6.32 -14.62 4.34
CA LEU A 474 5.62 -15.61 3.52
C LEU A 474 5.00 -15.00 2.27
N ALA A 475 4.42 -13.80 2.37
CA ALA A 475 3.90 -13.07 1.22
C ALA A 475 5.00 -12.79 0.18
N LEU A 476 6.17 -12.35 0.62
CA LEU A 476 7.34 -12.10 -0.22
C LEU A 476 7.88 -13.40 -0.85
N TYR A 477 8.00 -14.47 -0.07
CA TYR A 477 8.43 -15.79 -0.54
C TYR A 477 7.48 -16.36 -1.61
N GLU A 478 6.16 -16.32 -1.37
CA GLU A 478 5.16 -16.81 -2.33
C GLU A 478 5.15 -15.98 -3.61
N TYR A 479 5.35 -14.68 -3.53
CA TYR A 479 5.52 -13.83 -4.70
C TYR A 479 6.76 -14.24 -5.51
N GLY A 480 7.91 -14.38 -4.87
CA GLY A 480 9.15 -14.82 -5.51
C GLY A 480 9.01 -16.18 -6.19
N LYS A 481 8.32 -17.14 -5.54
CA LYS A 481 8.01 -18.44 -6.12
C LYS A 481 7.17 -18.33 -7.41
N LYS A 482 6.13 -17.48 -7.41
CA LYS A 482 5.28 -17.26 -8.58
C LYS A 482 6.04 -16.63 -9.75
N ILE A 483 6.94 -15.69 -9.47
CA ILE A 483 7.75 -15.05 -10.52
C ILE A 483 8.75 -16.03 -11.13
N ARG A 484 9.41 -16.88 -10.34
CA ARG A 484 10.34 -17.93 -10.84
C ARG A 484 9.65 -18.96 -11.73
N VAL A 485 8.39 -19.30 -11.48
CA VAL A 485 7.63 -20.23 -12.34
C VAL A 485 7.18 -19.58 -13.65
N LYS A 486 7.06 -18.24 -13.67
CA LYS A 486 6.62 -17.49 -14.85
C LYS A 486 7.75 -17.25 -15.85
N ASN A 487 8.99 -17.20 -15.36
CA ASN A 487 10.21 -17.08 -16.19
C ASN A 487 10.71 -18.49 -16.56
#